data_c824207ea8d4b29bcb596937a693fab5
#
_entry.id   c824207ea8d4b29bcb596937a693fab5
#
_cell.length_a   1.000
_cell.length_b   1.000
_cell.length_c   1.000
_cell.angle_alpha   90.00
_cell.angle_beta   90.00
_cell.angle_gamma   90.00
#
_symmetry.space_group_name_H-M   'P 1'
#
loop_
_entity.id
_entity.type
_entity.pdbx_description
1 polymer ?
#
loop_
_entity_poly.entity_id
_entity_poly.type
_entity_poly.pdbx_seq_one_letter_code
_entity_poly.pdbx_strand_id
1 'polypeptide(L)'
;FKYPMYLVMAFGVAELIAYYIQHFQQTSIFLPFGTMLFTLLLVWIQVSRFYDHYLQKQKLVYLQKLADTDLLTDTMNRNAYEKKVNRLNVQKDKLHTTGLILFDLDNLKIINDRFGHEKGDEALQLCSQCIKQFFPDKENLFRIGGDEFAYFYHKNEENRIEDKIAQLNKNLKSIEHTFDYPLSIS
;
A
#
# COMPACT_ATOMS: atom_id res chain seq x y z
N PHE A 1 -17.38 -18.07 -14.14
CA PHE A 1 -17.17 -18.22 -15.60
C PHE A 1 -15.84 -18.88 -16.01
N LYS A 2 -14.97 -19.32 -15.08
CA LYS A 2 -13.71 -20.00 -15.44
C LYS A 2 -13.84 -21.53 -15.65
N TYR A 3 -14.82 -22.16 -15.02
CA TYR A 3 -14.98 -23.63 -15.05
C TYR A 3 -15.44 -24.22 -16.39
N PRO A 4 -16.36 -23.62 -17.17
CA PRO A 4 -16.79 -24.21 -18.45
C PRO A 4 -15.68 -24.27 -19.50
N MET A 5 -14.71 -23.34 -19.48
CA MET A 5 -13.60 -23.34 -20.43
C MET A 5 -12.64 -24.51 -20.19
N TYR A 6 -12.34 -24.85 -18.93
CA TYR A 6 -11.51 -26.02 -18.62
C TYR A 6 -12.20 -27.36 -18.98
N LEU A 7 -13.53 -27.39 -18.85
CA LEU A 7 -14.32 -28.58 -19.17
C LEU A 7 -14.34 -28.81 -20.68
N VAL A 8 -14.50 -27.75 -21.51
CA VAL A 8 -14.39 -27.85 -22.98
C VAL A 8 -12.99 -28.25 -23.44
N MET A 9 -11.94 -27.69 -22.79
CA MET A 9 -10.55 -28.10 -23.09
C MET A 9 -10.30 -29.58 -22.74
N ALA A 10 -10.78 -30.03 -21.57
CA ALA A 10 -10.63 -31.45 -21.16
C ALA A 10 -11.38 -32.37 -22.07
N PHE A 11 -12.57 -32.01 -22.55
CA PHE A 11 -13.35 -32.81 -23.51
C PHE A 11 -12.66 -32.87 -24.86
N GLY A 12 -12.14 -31.75 -25.39
CA GLY A 12 -11.39 -31.68 -26.63
C GLY A 12 -10.10 -32.54 -26.62
N VAL A 13 -9.39 -32.51 -25.47
CA VAL A 13 -8.20 -33.33 -25.26
C VAL A 13 -8.58 -34.84 -25.19
N ALA A 14 -9.67 -35.19 -24.51
CA ALA A 14 -10.15 -36.55 -24.40
C ALA A 14 -10.59 -37.11 -25.76
N GLU A 15 -11.30 -36.35 -26.60
CA GLU A 15 -11.67 -36.73 -27.97
C GLU A 15 -10.44 -36.89 -28.87
N LEU A 16 -9.46 -35.99 -28.76
CA LEU A 16 -8.20 -36.12 -29.50
C LEU A 16 -7.44 -37.42 -29.14
N ILE A 17 -7.39 -37.74 -27.85
CA ILE A 17 -6.75 -38.97 -27.34
C ILE A 17 -7.52 -40.20 -27.86
N ALA A 18 -8.85 -40.21 -27.78
CA ALA A 18 -9.69 -41.28 -28.25
C ALA A 18 -9.53 -41.53 -29.79
N TYR A 19 -9.59 -40.41 -30.57
CA TYR A 19 -9.32 -40.47 -32.01
C TYR A 19 -7.93 -41.04 -32.33
N TYR A 20 -6.92 -40.60 -31.60
CA TYR A 20 -5.54 -41.04 -31.76
C TYR A 20 -5.37 -42.53 -31.47
N ILE A 21 -5.96 -43.03 -30.39
CA ILE A 21 -5.92 -44.44 -30.01
C ILE A 21 -6.60 -45.31 -31.07
N GLN A 22 -7.72 -44.86 -31.65
CA GLN A 22 -8.53 -45.59 -32.61
C GLN A 22 -7.88 -45.67 -34.00
N HIS A 23 -7.09 -44.65 -34.40
CA HIS A 23 -6.49 -44.52 -35.74
C HIS A 23 -4.96 -44.61 -35.74
N PHE A 24 -4.34 -45.11 -34.67
CA PHE A 24 -2.88 -45.12 -34.48
C PHE A 24 -2.10 -45.81 -35.60
N GLN A 25 -2.70 -46.77 -36.35
CA GLN A 25 -2.02 -47.46 -37.42
C GLN A 25 -1.99 -46.75 -38.78
N GLN A 26 -2.72 -45.65 -38.95
CA GLN A 26 -2.86 -44.93 -40.23
C GLN A 26 -2.48 -43.46 -40.23
N THR A 27 -2.19 -42.85 -39.06
CA THR A 27 -1.91 -41.42 -38.97
C THR A 27 -0.44 -41.10 -39.24
N SER A 28 -0.20 -40.15 -40.13
CA SER A 28 1.13 -39.61 -40.38
C SER A 28 1.71 -38.99 -39.09
N ILE A 29 3.02 -39.07 -38.93
CA ILE A 29 3.79 -38.50 -37.80
C ILE A 29 3.50 -36.99 -37.58
N PHE A 30 3.01 -36.29 -38.60
CA PHE A 30 2.76 -34.86 -38.58
C PHE A 30 1.59 -34.41 -37.66
N LEU A 31 0.57 -35.26 -37.47
CA LEU A 31 -0.59 -34.91 -36.65
C LEU A 31 -0.25 -34.74 -35.14
N PRO A 32 0.48 -35.69 -34.48
CA PRO A 32 0.89 -35.53 -33.10
C PRO A 32 1.85 -34.34 -32.90
N PHE A 33 2.75 -34.06 -33.83
CA PHE A 33 3.62 -32.89 -33.75
C PHE A 33 2.83 -31.61 -33.88
N GLY A 34 1.84 -31.52 -34.76
CA GLY A 34 0.95 -30.38 -34.92
C GLY A 34 0.12 -30.07 -33.66
N THR A 35 -0.46 -31.14 -33.06
CA THR A 35 -1.22 -31.00 -31.81
C THR A 35 -0.35 -30.59 -30.62
N MET A 36 0.87 -31.14 -30.52
CA MET A 36 1.83 -30.77 -29.51
C MET A 36 2.23 -29.29 -29.65
N LEU A 37 2.55 -28.82 -30.87
CA LEU A 37 2.90 -27.43 -31.13
C LEU A 37 1.74 -26.49 -30.81
N PHE A 38 0.52 -26.88 -31.19
CA PHE A 38 -0.69 -26.10 -30.90
C PHE A 38 -0.95 -25.97 -29.38
N THR A 39 -0.81 -27.06 -28.62
CA THR A 39 -0.95 -27.00 -27.15
C THR A 39 0.12 -26.17 -26.50
N LEU A 40 1.38 -26.26 -26.95
CA LEU A 40 2.46 -25.38 -26.47
C LEU A 40 2.18 -23.90 -26.76
N LEU A 41 1.65 -23.60 -27.96
CA LEU A 41 1.26 -22.23 -28.32
C LEU A 41 0.13 -21.71 -27.41
N LEU A 42 -0.88 -22.55 -27.15
CA LEU A 42 -1.97 -22.17 -26.23
C LEU A 42 -1.44 -21.92 -24.80
N VAL A 43 -0.56 -22.79 -24.31
CA VAL A 43 0.07 -22.60 -22.99
C VAL A 43 0.89 -21.33 -22.97
N TRP A 44 1.67 -21.07 -24.02
CA TRP A 44 2.46 -19.83 -24.12
C TRP A 44 1.59 -18.58 -24.11
N ILE A 45 0.48 -18.58 -24.87
CA ILE A 45 -0.50 -17.47 -24.88
C ILE A 45 -1.11 -17.26 -23.49
N GLN A 46 -1.47 -18.34 -22.79
CA GLN A 46 -2.03 -18.29 -21.44
C GLN A 46 -1.03 -17.71 -20.45
N VAL A 47 0.21 -18.17 -20.50
CA VAL A 47 1.29 -17.69 -19.62
C VAL A 47 1.59 -16.21 -19.90
N SER A 48 1.69 -15.80 -21.17
CA SER A 48 1.87 -14.40 -21.55
C SER A 48 0.75 -13.51 -20.99
N ARG A 49 -0.50 -13.89 -21.19
CA ARG A 49 -1.65 -13.13 -20.66
C ARG A 49 -1.64 -13.04 -19.14
N PHE A 50 -1.28 -14.14 -18.46
CA PHE A 50 -1.15 -14.14 -17.00
C PHE A 50 -0.06 -13.19 -16.54
N TYR A 51 1.10 -13.20 -17.23
CA TYR A 51 2.22 -12.33 -16.92
C TYR A 51 1.87 -10.84 -17.12
N ASP A 52 1.23 -10.50 -18.24
CA ASP A 52 0.78 -9.14 -18.52
C ASP A 52 -0.22 -8.65 -17.45
N HIS A 53 -1.17 -9.50 -17.08
CA HIS A 53 -2.15 -9.18 -16.03
C HIS A 53 -1.47 -8.99 -14.66
N TYR A 54 -0.49 -9.81 -14.34
CA TYR A 54 0.31 -9.69 -13.12
C TYR A 54 1.08 -8.36 -13.09
N LEU A 55 1.75 -7.99 -14.18
CA LEU A 55 2.47 -6.71 -14.28
C LEU A 55 1.55 -5.50 -14.16
N GLN A 56 0.39 -5.55 -14.81
CA GLN A 56 -0.62 -4.48 -14.69
C GLN A 56 -1.09 -4.31 -13.25
N LYS A 57 -1.34 -5.41 -12.56
CA LYS A 57 -1.74 -5.37 -11.14
C LYS A 57 -0.64 -4.78 -10.25
N GLN A 58 0.61 -5.16 -10.46
CA GLN A 58 1.76 -4.61 -9.75
C GLN A 58 1.89 -3.08 -9.99
N LYS A 59 1.75 -2.65 -11.25
CA LYS A 59 1.78 -1.23 -11.62
C LYS A 59 0.65 -0.44 -10.95
N LEU A 60 -0.56 -0.99 -10.90
CA LEU A 60 -1.69 -0.35 -10.23
C LEU A 60 -1.43 -0.18 -8.72
N VAL A 61 -0.93 -1.23 -8.04
CA VAL A 61 -0.58 -1.17 -6.62
C VAL A 61 0.52 -0.13 -6.37
N TYR A 62 1.53 -0.08 -7.23
CA TYR A 62 2.60 0.91 -7.13
C TYR A 62 2.09 2.34 -7.32
N LEU A 63 1.28 2.59 -8.36
CA LEU A 63 0.66 3.90 -8.60
C LEU A 63 -0.26 4.32 -7.45
N GLN A 64 -1.00 3.38 -6.88
CA GLN A 64 -1.86 3.62 -5.72
C GLN A 64 -1.02 3.99 -4.49
N LYS A 65 0.09 3.29 -4.26
CA LYS A 65 1.02 3.62 -3.18
C LYS A 65 1.59 5.03 -3.34
N LEU A 66 2.01 5.42 -4.55
CA LEU A 66 2.49 6.78 -4.84
C LEU A 66 1.39 7.83 -4.62
N ALA A 67 0.14 7.50 -4.98
CA ALA A 67 -1.01 8.40 -4.80
C ALA A 67 -1.44 8.57 -3.34
N ASP A 68 -1.08 7.65 -2.45
CA ASP A 68 -1.53 7.61 -1.06
C ASP A 68 -0.40 7.89 -0.04
N THR A 69 0.84 8.13 -0.50
CA THR A 69 2.00 8.41 0.36
C THR A 69 2.46 9.86 0.21
N ASP A 70 2.85 10.50 1.31
CA ASP A 70 3.55 11.78 1.32
C ASP A 70 5.05 11.52 1.14
N LEU A 71 5.63 12.04 0.04
CA LEU A 71 7.03 11.76 -0.36
C LEU A 71 8.05 12.43 0.56
N LEU A 72 7.69 13.52 1.21
CA LEU A 72 8.61 14.23 2.10
C LEU A 72 8.78 13.49 3.43
N THR A 73 7.68 13.05 4.01
CA THR A 73 7.66 12.49 5.37
C THR A 73 7.57 10.96 5.39
N ASP A 74 7.33 10.30 4.25
CA ASP A 74 7.08 8.85 4.14
C ASP A 74 5.96 8.38 5.09
N THR A 75 4.93 9.21 5.25
CA THR A 75 3.65 8.89 5.91
C THR A 75 2.57 8.72 4.87
N MET A 76 1.38 8.29 5.26
CA MET A 76 0.22 8.37 4.37
C MET A 76 -0.15 9.85 4.15
N ASN A 77 -0.65 10.19 2.96
CA ASN A 77 -1.03 11.57 2.64
C ASN A 77 -2.51 11.85 2.93
N ARG A 78 -2.94 13.10 2.69
CA ARG A 78 -4.32 13.56 2.88
C ARG A 78 -5.35 12.72 2.10
N ASN A 79 -5.04 12.31 0.88
CA ASN A 79 -5.94 11.47 0.08
C ASN A 79 -6.20 10.11 0.76
N ALA A 80 -5.16 9.50 1.31
CA ALA A 80 -5.28 8.26 2.09
C ALA A 80 -6.08 8.47 3.38
N TYR A 81 -5.89 9.60 4.08
CA TYR A 81 -6.66 9.98 5.25
C TYR A 81 -8.16 10.10 4.94
N GLU A 82 -8.53 10.82 3.89
CA GLU A 82 -9.93 10.98 3.48
C GLU A 82 -10.58 9.62 3.12
N LYS A 83 -9.86 8.75 2.43
CA LYS A 83 -10.31 7.37 2.18
C LYS A 83 -10.53 6.58 3.46
N LYS A 84 -9.64 6.72 4.46
CA LYS A 84 -9.76 6.06 5.77
C LYS A 84 -11.00 6.53 6.51
N VAL A 85 -11.20 7.85 6.61
CA VAL A 85 -12.38 8.47 7.24
C VAL A 85 -13.67 7.98 6.58
N ASN A 86 -13.73 8.00 5.24
CA ASN A 86 -14.90 7.53 4.49
C ASN A 86 -15.21 6.04 4.77
N ARG A 87 -14.18 5.20 4.87
CA ARG A 87 -14.36 3.78 5.25
C ARG A 87 -14.90 3.61 6.66
N LEU A 88 -14.38 4.39 7.62
CA LEU A 88 -14.85 4.36 9.01
C LEU A 88 -16.30 4.83 9.13
N ASN A 89 -16.69 5.87 8.40
CA ASN A 89 -18.06 6.37 8.37
C ASN A 89 -19.07 5.34 7.86
N VAL A 90 -18.67 4.50 6.89
CA VAL A 90 -19.49 3.38 6.41
C VAL A 90 -19.53 2.23 7.43
N GLN A 91 -18.43 1.98 8.14
CA GLN A 91 -18.28 0.91 9.13
C GLN A 91 -18.48 1.45 10.54
N LYS A 92 -19.71 1.78 10.90
CA LYS A 92 -20.07 2.41 12.19
C LYS A 92 -19.51 1.69 13.42
N ASP A 93 -19.48 0.36 13.40
CA ASP A 93 -18.94 -0.43 14.52
C ASP A 93 -17.45 -0.14 14.75
N LYS A 94 -16.68 0.03 13.66
CA LYS A 94 -15.26 0.37 13.77
C LYS A 94 -15.04 1.84 14.15
N LEU A 95 -15.94 2.73 13.75
CA LEU A 95 -15.86 4.15 14.12
C LEU A 95 -15.94 4.32 15.64
N HIS A 96 -16.83 3.57 16.32
CA HIS A 96 -16.99 3.63 17.78
C HIS A 96 -15.76 3.10 18.55
N THR A 97 -14.94 2.26 17.93
CA THR A 97 -13.75 1.66 18.54
C THR A 97 -12.45 2.31 18.10
N THR A 98 -12.51 3.31 17.22
CA THR A 98 -11.34 4.02 16.71
C THR A 98 -11.22 5.39 17.36
N GLY A 99 -10.02 5.72 17.84
CA GLY A 99 -9.63 7.06 18.27
C GLY A 99 -8.76 7.75 17.22
N LEU A 100 -8.67 9.07 17.31
CA LEU A 100 -7.86 9.92 16.44
C LEU A 100 -7.00 10.85 17.31
N ILE A 101 -5.73 10.93 16.99
CA ILE A 101 -4.81 11.93 17.51
C ILE A 101 -4.46 12.87 16.37
N LEU A 102 -4.49 14.16 16.64
CA LEU A 102 -3.95 15.18 15.75
C LEU A 102 -2.65 15.71 16.34
N PHE A 103 -1.65 15.89 15.51
CA PHE A 103 -0.38 16.50 15.85
C PHE A 103 -0.19 17.70 14.93
N ASP A 104 0.26 18.80 15.48
CA ASP A 104 0.61 20.00 14.75
C ASP A 104 2.06 20.38 15.05
N LEU A 105 2.88 20.59 14.02
CA LEU A 105 4.27 21.03 14.18
C LEU A 105 4.31 22.51 14.42
N ASP A 106 4.62 22.89 15.64
CA ASP A 106 4.67 24.28 16.07
C ASP A 106 5.72 25.10 15.31
N ASN A 107 5.37 26.33 14.97
CA ASN A 107 6.29 27.32 14.42
C ASN A 107 6.94 26.99 13.06
N LEU A 108 6.41 26.05 12.26
CA LEU A 108 6.96 25.71 10.96
C LEU A 108 7.13 26.94 10.06
N LYS A 109 6.17 27.87 10.09
CA LYS A 109 6.27 29.13 9.34
C LYS A 109 7.47 29.97 9.77
N ILE A 110 7.74 30.07 11.07
CA ILE A 110 8.90 30.81 11.59
C ILE A 110 10.20 30.15 11.16
N ILE A 111 10.25 28.82 11.17
CA ILE A 111 11.40 28.04 10.68
C ILE A 111 11.64 28.36 9.20
N ASN A 112 10.60 28.28 8.37
CA ASN A 112 10.68 28.59 6.95
C ASN A 112 11.15 30.02 6.67
N ASP A 113 10.57 31.01 7.38
CA ASP A 113 10.87 32.43 7.17
C ASP A 113 12.28 32.79 7.62
N ARG A 114 12.84 32.14 8.65
CA ARG A 114 14.18 32.43 9.19
C ARG A 114 15.30 31.60 8.57
N PHE A 115 15.04 30.32 8.29
CA PHE A 115 16.09 29.36 7.92
C PHE A 115 15.88 28.77 6.52
N GLY A 116 14.79 29.14 5.84
CA GLY A 116 14.44 28.65 4.51
C GLY A 116 13.63 27.36 4.51
N HIS A 117 12.99 27.09 3.37
CA HIS A 117 12.10 25.93 3.21
C HIS A 117 12.80 24.58 3.38
N GLU A 118 14.09 24.48 3.03
CA GLU A 118 14.86 23.25 3.24
C GLU A 118 14.92 22.85 4.72
N LYS A 119 15.06 23.83 5.61
CA LYS A 119 15.05 23.58 7.06
C LYS A 119 13.65 23.26 7.59
N GLY A 120 12.61 23.83 6.99
CA GLY A 120 11.24 23.44 7.29
C GLY A 120 10.94 22.00 6.86
N ASP A 121 11.45 21.58 5.70
CA ASP A 121 11.33 20.20 5.23
C ASP A 121 12.09 19.21 6.13
N GLU A 122 13.29 19.57 6.59
CA GLU A 122 14.04 18.79 7.59
C GLU A 122 13.24 18.65 8.91
N ALA A 123 12.64 19.75 9.38
CA ALA A 123 11.82 19.75 10.59
C ALA A 123 10.61 18.82 10.46
N LEU A 124 9.92 18.84 9.31
CA LEU A 124 8.80 17.94 9.01
C LEU A 124 9.23 16.47 8.97
N GLN A 125 10.37 16.18 8.36
CA GLN A 125 10.93 14.82 8.31
C GLN A 125 11.28 14.30 9.71
N LEU A 126 11.93 15.12 10.52
CA LEU A 126 12.26 14.80 11.92
C LEU A 126 11.01 14.56 12.76
N CYS A 127 10.04 15.47 12.67
CA CYS A 127 8.76 15.34 13.34
C CYS A 127 8.10 13.99 13.00
N SER A 128 8.00 13.68 11.70
CA SER A 128 7.42 12.40 11.25
C SER A 128 8.19 11.18 11.76
N GLN A 129 9.53 11.25 11.81
CA GLN A 129 10.37 10.16 12.34
C GLN A 129 10.14 9.97 13.84
N CYS A 130 10.07 11.06 14.61
CA CYS A 130 9.76 11.00 16.04
C CYS A 130 8.37 10.39 16.27
N ILE A 131 7.35 10.83 15.52
CA ILE A 131 6.01 10.23 15.64
C ILE A 131 6.05 8.74 15.33
N LYS A 132 6.69 8.31 14.25
CA LYS A 132 6.81 6.89 13.85
C LYS A 132 7.50 6.02 14.91
N GLN A 133 8.42 6.58 15.69
CA GLN A 133 9.11 5.84 16.75
C GLN A 133 8.14 5.39 17.85
N PHE A 134 7.16 6.22 18.22
CA PHE A 134 6.18 5.92 19.26
C PHE A 134 4.88 5.34 18.68
N PHE A 135 4.58 5.64 17.42
CA PHE A 135 3.40 5.22 16.66
C PHE A 135 3.81 4.49 15.36
N PRO A 136 4.27 3.24 15.47
CA PRO A 136 4.96 2.55 14.37
C PRO A 136 4.05 2.06 13.24
N ASP A 137 2.72 2.11 13.40
CA ASP A 137 1.78 1.69 12.36
C ASP A 137 1.67 2.76 11.27
N LYS A 138 2.48 2.60 10.23
CA LYS A 138 2.55 3.52 9.10
C LYS A 138 1.22 3.68 8.34
N GLU A 139 0.36 2.67 8.34
CA GLU A 139 -0.93 2.72 7.64
C GLU A 139 -1.96 3.56 8.39
N ASN A 140 -1.67 3.91 9.63
CA ASN A 140 -2.52 4.72 10.49
C ASN A 140 -1.96 6.13 10.76
N LEU A 141 -0.76 6.47 10.22
CA LEU A 141 -0.14 7.78 10.34
C LEU A 141 -0.25 8.54 9.01
N PHE A 142 -0.83 9.73 9.06
CA PHE A 142 -1.15 10.56 7.89
C PHE A 142 -0.60 11.97 8.08
N ARG A 143 -0.09 12.57 6.99
CA ARG A 143 0.12 14.01 6.89
C ARG A 143 -1.08 14.61 6.17
N ILE A 144 -1.86 15.43 6.87
CA ILE A 144 -3.15 15.95 6.38
C ILE A 144 -3.09 17.43 5.97
N GLY A 145 -2.05 18.14 6.40
CA GLY A 145 -1.80 19.54 6.11
C GLY A 145 -0.31 19.82 5.89
N GLY A 146 0.06 21.07 5.88
CA GLY A 146 1.47 21.49 5.79
C GLY A 146 2.29 20.99 6.97
N ASP A 147 1.81 21.23 8.18
CA ASP A 147 2.37 20.93 9.49
C ASP A 147 1.55 19.94 10.30
N GLU A 148 0.39 19.51 9.80
CA GLU A 148 -0.58 18.70 10.51
C GLU A 148 -0.42 17.22 10.20
N PHE A 149 -0.35 16.38 11.26
CA PHE A 149 -0.38 14.93 11.18
C PHE A 149 -1.57 14.36 11.93
N ALA A 150 -2.06 13.20 11.49
CA ALA A 150 -3.15 12.47 12.11
C ALA A 150 -2.76 11.00 12.31
N TYR A 151 -3.13 10.43 13.47
CA TYR A 151 -2.91 9.03 13.76
C TYR A 151 -4.19 8.39 14.28
N PHE A 152 -4.64 7.32 13.61
CA PHE A 152 -5.75 6.50 14.07
C PHE A 152 -5.26 5.37 14.97
N TYR A 153 -5.92 5.21 16.13
CA TYR A 153 -5.62 4.15 17.07
C TYR A 153 -6.88 3.41 17.51
N HIS A 154 -6.73 2.23 18.06
CA HIS A 154 -7.85 1.49 18.64
C HIS A 154 -8.08 1.93 20.10
N LYS A 155 -9.32 2.21 20.49
CA LYS A 155 -9.66 2.76 21.83
C LYS A 155 -9.19 1.91 23.01
N ASN A 156 -8.98 0.61 22.83
CA ASN A 156 -8.38 -0.24 23.89
C ASN A 156 -6.93 0.19 24.24
N GLU A 157 -6.29 0.98 23.37
CA GLU A 157 -4.91 1.48 23.58
C GLU A 157 -4.89 2.87 24.24
N GLU A 158 -6.04 3.47 24.53
CA GLU A 158 -6.18 4.84 25.01
C GLU A 158 -5.27 5.15 26.22
N ASN A 159 -5.25 4.27 27.21
CA ASN A 159 -4.38 4.42 28.39
C ASN A 159 -2.88 4.42 28.07
N ARG A 160 -2.46 3.84 26.93
CA ARG A 160 -1.07 3.83 26.47
C ARG A 160 -0.72 5.02 25.61
N ILE A 161 -1.74 5.68 25.06
CA ILE A 161 -1.55 6.82 24.14
C ILE A 161 -1.00 8.03 24.89
N GLU A 162 -1.53 8.33 26.07
CA GLU A 162 -1.05 9.43 26.91
C GLU A 162 0.43 9.28 27.26
N ASP A 163 0.83 8.07 27.66
CA ASP A 163 2.23 7.74 27.93
C ASP A 163 3.12 7.92 26.70
N LYS A 164 2.65 7.48 25.53
CA LYS A 164 3.38 7.63 24.25
C LYS A 164 3.53 9.10 23.85
N ILE A 165 2.49 9.91 24.01
CA ILE A 165 2.53 11.34 23.75
C ILE A 165 3.52 12.03 24.70
N ALA A 166 3.49 11.70 25.99
CA ALA A 166 4.44 12.25 26.96
C ALA A 166 5.90 11.89 26.61
N GLN A 167 6.15 10.64 26.17
CA GLN A 167 7.47 10.20 25.72
C GLN A 167 7.90 10.87 24.42
N LEU A 168 6.99 11.05 23.45
CA LEU A 168 7.22 11.79 22.21
C LEU A 168 7.66 13.23 22.51
N ASN A 169 6.92 13.95 23.36
CA ASN A 169 7.23 15.31 23.74
C ASN A 169 8.58 15.41 24.48
N LYS A 170 8.90 14.45 25.34
CA LYS A 170 10.21 14.38 26.00
C LYS A 170 11.34 14.15 25.00
N ASN A 171 11.12 13.28 24.02
CA ASN A 171 12.10 12.99 22.95
C ASN A 171 12.37 14.25 22.11
N LEU A 172 11.32 14.95 21.65
CA LEU A 172 11.44 16.17 20.86
C LEU A 172 12.24 17.24 21.63
N LYS A 173 11.94 17.47 22.91
CA LYS A 173 12.71 18.39 23.76
C LYS A 173 14.18 18.01 23.89
N SER A 174 14.51 16.72 23.91
CA SER A 174 15.90 16.27 23.99
C SER A 174 16.68 16.51 22.70
N ILE A 175 15.99 16.55 21.56
CA ILE A 175 16.59 16.78 20.25
C ILE A 175 16.66 18.28 19.92
N GLU A 176 15.83 19.12 20.53
CA GLU A 176 15.76 20.56 20.32
C GLU A 176 17.12 21.24 20.37
N HIS A 177 18.02 20.81 21.29
CA HIS A 177 19.36 21.36 21.42
C HIS A 177 20.30 21.04 20.25
N THR A 178 19.91 20.13 19.36
CA THR A 178 20.71 19.72 18.18
C THR A 178 20.42 20.61 16.98
N PHE A 179 19.36 21.41 17.04
CA PHE A 179 18.92 22.27 15.95
C PHE A 179 18.97 23.75 16.34
N ASP A 180 19.22 24.61 15.35
CA ASP A 180 19.22 26.07 15.53
C ASP A 180 17.80 26.66 15.73
N TYR A 181 16.77 25.80 15.80
CA TYR A 181 15.37 26.20 15.94
C TYR A 181 14.61 25.26 16.89
N PRO A 182 13.61 25.78 17.64
CA PRO A 182 12.79 24.96 18.53
C PRO A 182 11.89 24.02 17.72
N LEU A 183 11.89 22.73 18.10
CA LEU A 183 11.02 21.71 17.52
C LEU A 183 10.05 21.23 18.59
N SER A 184 8.77 21.57 18.44
CA SER A 184 7.70 21.12 19.33
C SER A 184 6.47 20.69 18.54
N ILE A 185 5.65 19.87 19.16
CA ILE A 185 4.37 19.38 18.61
C ILE A 185 3.29 19.64 19.65
N SER A 186 2.20 20.23 19.21
CA SER A 186 0.97 20.40 19.98
C SER A 186 -0.13 19.43 19.55
#